data_0ebefd7832bc3a450bc17da90f2012a1
#
_entry.id   0ebefd7832bc3a450bc17da90f2012a1
#
_cell.length_a   1.000
_cell.length_b   1.000
_cell.length_c   1.000
_cell.angle_alpha   90.00
_cell.angle_beta   90.00
_cell.angle_gamma   90.00
#
_symmetry.space_group_name_H-M   'P 1'
#
loop_
_entity.id
_entity.type
_entity.pdbx_description
1 polymer ?
#
loop_
_entity_poly.entity_id
_entity_poly.type
_entity_poly.pdbx_seq_one_letter_code
_entity_poly.pdbx_strand_id
1 'polypeptide(L)'
;MKEAKHLGVDMFLLDDGWFANKYPRQNDKAGLGDWEVTHDKLPNGIPHLVQVAKDAGVKFGIWIEPEMVNPKSELFEKHPDWAIHLPNRETYYYRNQLVLDLSNPKVQDHVFG
;
A
#
# COMPACT_ATOMS: atom_id res chain seq x y z
N MET A 1 -17.81 -9.69 6.30
CA MET A 1 -17.09 -10.25 7.48
C MET A 1 -17.94 -11.18 8.34
N LYS A 2 -19.21 -10.88 8.61
CA LYS A 2 -20.10 -11.74 9.40
C LYS A 2 -20.28 -13.13 8.78
N GLU A 3 -20.49 -13.19 7.47
CA GLU A 3 -20.60 -14.46 6.72
C GLU A 3 -19.31 -15.27 6.77
N ALA A 4 -18.15 -14.60 6.64
CA ALA A 4 -16.86 -15.25 6.77
C ALA A 4 -16.66 -15.88 8.14
N LYS A 5 -17.03 -15.18 9.20
CA LYS A 5 -17.00 -15.75 10.57
C LYS A 5 -17.91 -16.97 10.71
N HIS A 6 -19.08 -16.92 10.10
CA HIS A 6 -20.05 -18.03 10.11
C HIS A 6 -19.48 -19.28 9.42
N LEU A 7 -18.62 -19.10 8.41
CA LEU A 7 -17.92 -20.17 7.72
C LEU A 7 -16.64 -20.66 8.45
N GLY A 8 -16.35 -20.14 9.64
CA GLY A 8 -15.18 -20.53 10.44
C GLY A 8 -13.90 -19.79 10.13
N VAL A 9 -13.98 -18.65 9.43
CA VAL A 9 -12.82 -17.80 9.12
C VAL A 9 -12.39 -17.02 10.37
N ASP A 10 -11.09 -17.03 10.66
CA ASP A 10 -10.50 -16.33 11.82
C ASP A 10 -9.98 -14.94 11.52
N MET A 11 -9.61 -14.66 10.26
CA MET A 11 -9.01 -13.41 9.84
C MET A 11 -9.63 -12.93 8.52
N PHE A 12 -9.87 -11.63 8.44
CA PHE A 12 -10.20 -10.94 7.19
C PHE A 12 -9.01 -10.08 6.77
N LEU A 13 -8.43 -10.38 5.61
CA LEU A 13 -7.31 -9.62 5.03
C LEU A 13 -7.84 -8.68 3.95
N LEU A 14 -7.64 -7.38 4.12
CA LEU A 14 -7.86 -6.41 3.06
C LEU A 14 -6.64 -6.42 2.14
N ASP A 15 -6.81 -7.03 0.97
CA ASP A 15 -5.76 -7.20 -0.02
C ASP A 15 -5.56 -5.91 -0.86
N ASP A 16 -4.95 -6.04 -2.00
CA ASP A 16 -4.58 -4.97 -2.92
C ASP A 16 -5.74 -4.01 -3.27
N GLY A 17 -5.38 -2.74 -3.53
CA GLY A 17 -6.28 -1.75 -4.11
C GLY A 17 -6.95 -0.79 -3.12
N TRP A 18 -6.68 -0.89 -1.84
CA TRP A 18 -7.29 -0.04 -0.80
C TRP A 18 -6.68 1.38 -0.70
N PHE A 19 -5.57 1.63 -1.38
CA PHE A 19 -4.70 2.78 -1.22
C PHE A 19 -4.63 3.66 -2.47
N ALA A 20 -4.00 4.83 -2.33
CA ALA A 20 -3.73 5.87 -3.33
C ALA A 20 -4.96 6.69 -3.74
N ASN A 21 -4.80 8.02 -3.71
CA ASN A 21 -5.85 8.98 -4.08
C ASN A 21 -5.53 9.72 -5.37
N LYS A 22 -4.40 10.43 -5.43
CA LYS A 22 -4.02 11.22 -6.60
C LYS A 22 -3.77 10.36 -7.85
N TYR A 23 -3.11 9.23 -7.64
CA TYR A 23 -2.81 8.26 -8.71
C TYR A 23 -3.39 6.90 -8.32
N PRO A 24 -4.70 6.67 -8.56
CA PRO A 24 -5.40 5.49 -8.04
C PRO A 24 -4.80 4.17 -8.48
N ARG A 25 -4.86 3.19 -7.61
CA ARG A 25 -4.49 1.80 -7.91
C ARG A 25 -5.56 1.17 -8.81
N GLN A 26 -5.37 1.27 -10.12
CA GLN A 26 -6.29 0.71 -11.12
C GLN A 26 -5.93 -0.72 -11.52
N ASN A 27 -4.64 -1.06 -11.43
CA ASN A 27 -4.09 -2.37 -11.77
C ASN A 27 -2.72 -2.55 -11.09
N ASP A 28 -2.03 -3.66 -11.35
CA ASP A 28 -0.74 -3.98 -10.74
C ASP A 28 0.44 -3.11 -11.24
N LYS A 29 0.19 -2.20 -12.18
CA LYS A 29 1.19 -1.28 -12.74
C LYS A 29 1.09 0.15 -12.19
N ALA A 30 0.24 0.39 -11.21
CA ALA A 30 -0.04 1.73 -10.70
C ALA A 30 -0.13 1.77 -9.17
N GLY A 31 0.04 2.95 -8.59
CA GLY A 31 -0.38 3.32 -7.23
C GLY A 31 0.49 2.90 -6.07
N LEU A 32 1.52 2.08 -6.24
CA LEU A 32 2.38 1.69 -5.11
C LEU A 32 3.20 2.88 -4.58
N GLY A 33 3.32 2.97 -3.27
CA GLY A 33 4.07 4.01 -2.57
C GLY A 33 3.21 4.93 -1.70
N ASP A 34 1.99 5.21 -2.11
CA ASP A 34 1.05 6.09 -1.40
C ASP A 34 0.09 5.25 -0.54
N TRP A 35 0.54 4.91 0.67
CA TRP A 35 -0.21 4.04 1.59
C TRP A 35 -1.25 4.81 2.40
N GLU A 36 -2.04 5.60 1.69
CA GLU A 36 -3.20 6.30 2.23
C GLU A 36 -4.47 5.68 1.66
N VAL A 37 -5.49 5.52 2.50
CA VAL A 37 -6.76 4.93 2.07
C VAL A 37 -7.37 5.72 0.92
N THR A 38 -7.80 5.01 -0.13
CA THR A 38 -8.52 5.64 -1.23
C THR A 38 -9.95 5.97 -0.82
N HIS A 39 -10.29 7.25 -0.81
CA HIS A 39 -11.59 7.74 -0.34
C HIS A 39 -12.75 7.30 -1.23
N ASP A 40 -12.51 7.12 -2.53
CA ASP A 40 -13.53 6.67 -3.47
C ASP A 40 -14.01 5.24 -3.21
N LYS A 41 -13.08 4.35 -2.87
CA LYS A 41 -13.39 2.94 -2.61
C LYS A 41 -13.79 2.68 -1.17
N LEU A 42 -13.19 3.40 -0.23
CA LEU A 42 -13.37 3.21 1.21
C LEU A 42 -13.72 4.55 1.89
N PRO A 43 -14.93 5.07 1.65
CA PRO A 43 -15.31 6.39 2.16
C PRO A 43 -15.33 6.49 3.68
N ASN A 44 -15.49 5.36 4.38
CA ASN A 44 -15.50 5.32 5.85
C ASN A 44 -14.12 4.99 6.45
N GLY A 45 -13.11 4.74 5.62
CA GLY A 45 -11.73 4.51 6.03
C GLY A 45 -11.46 3.14 6.66
N ILE A 46 -10.19 2.92 7.02
CA ILE A 46 -9.71 1.67 7.63
C ILE A 46 -10.28 1.45 9.05
N PRO A 47 -10.36 2.47 9.94
CA PRO A 47 -10.90 2.28 11.28
C PRO A 47 -12.31 1.69 11.30
N HIS A 48 -13.14 2.05 10.33
CA HIS A 48 -14.49 1.46 10.18
C HIS A 48 -14.40 -0.04 9.88
N LEU A 49 -13.52 -0.46 8.96
CA LEU A 49 -13.33 -1.87 8.62
C LEU A 49 -12.80 -2.68 9.81
N VAL A 50 -11.87 -2.11 10.58
CA VAL A 50 -11.34 -2.73 11.79
C VAL A 50 -12.45 -2.94 12.81
N GLN A 51 -13.34 -1.97 12.97
CA GLN A 51 -14.49 -2.07 13.89
C GLN A 51 -15.47 -3.14 13.42
N VAL A 52 -15.78 -3.21 12.13
CA VAL A 52 -16.64 -4.24 11.55
C VAL A 52 -16.07 -5.64 11.79
N ALA A 53 -14.76 -5.81 11.61
CA ALA A 53 -14.07 -7.07 11.87
C ALA A 53 -14.18 -7.47 13.35
N LYS A 54 -13.92 -6.52 14.25
CA LYS A 54 -14.04 -6.72 15.70
C LYS A 54 -15.45 -7.13 16.10
N ASP A 55 -16.47 -6.46 15.58
CA ASP A 55 -17.89 -6.77 15.86
C ASP A 55 -18.27 -8.15 15.30
N ALA A 56 -17.68 -8.57 14.17
CA ALA A 56 -17.88 -9.89 13.60
C ALA A 56 -17.06 -11.01 14.28
N GLY A 57 -16.13 -10.66 15.17
CA GLY A 57 -15.27 -11.62 15.87
C GLY A 57 -14.16 -12.21 15.00
N VAL A 58 -13.69 -11.48 13.99
CA VAL A 58 -12.54 -11.85 13.14
C VAL A 58 -11.39 -10.86 13.33
N LYS A 59 -10.16 -11.32 13.12
CA LYS A 59 -8.99 -10.45 13.07
C LYS A 59 -8.98 -9.68 11.76
N PHE A 60 -8.41 -8.49 11.77
CA PHE A 60 -8.24 -7.66 10.58
C PHE A 60 -6.77 -7.62 10.19
N GLY A 61 -6.47 -7.87 8.92
CA GLY A 61 -5.16 -7.69 8.33
C GLY A 61 -5.23 -6.79 7.10
N ILE A 62 -4.10 -6.23 6.73
CA ILE A 62 -3.98 -5.36 5.56
C ILE A 62 -2.73 -5.70 4.76
N TRP A 63 -2.85 -5.73 3.44
CA TRP A 63 -1.73 -5.98 2.54
C TRP A 63 -1.00 -4.68 2.23
N ILE A 64 0.32 -4.70 2.29
CA ILE A 64 1.20 -3.63 1.82
C ILE A 64 2.42 -4.20 1.11
N GLU A 65 3.01 -3.43 0.21
CA GLU A 65 4.26 -3.74 -0.50
C GLU A 65 5.20 -2.53 -0.35
N PRO A 66 5.74 -2.30 0.85
CA PRO A 66 6.35 -1.03 1.23
C PRO A 66 7.70 -0.76 0.56
N GLU A 67 8.31 -1.78 -0.03
CA GLU A 67 9.57 -1.66 -0.77
C GLU A 67 9.40 -1.07 -2.18
N MET A 68 8.17 -0.93 -2.66
CA MET A 68 7.90 -0.50 -4.03
C MET A 68 7.34 0.92 -4.07
N VAL A 69 7.64 1.64 -5.14
CA VAL A 69 7.11 2.97 -5.43
C VAL A 69 6.83 3.12 -6.92
N ASN A 70 5.66 3.64 -7.25
CA ASN A 70 5.35 3.96 -8.65
C ASN A 70 5.94 5.33 -9.01
N PRO A 71 6.50 5.50 -10.23
CA PRO A 71 6.90 6.83 -10.72
C PRO A 71 5.75 7.84 -10.73
N LYS A 72 4.51 7.37 -10.92
CA LYS A 72 3.30 8.16 -10.73
C LYS A 72 2.73 7.90 -9.34
N SER A 73 3.37 8.48 -8.33
CA SER A 73 2.91 8.50 -6.94
C SER A 73 3.28 9.82 -6.30
N GLU A 74 2.56 10.23 -5.29
CA GLU A 74 2.89 11.42 -4.51
C GLU A 74 4.22 11.26 -3.78
N LEU A 75 4.52 10.04 -3.32
CA LEU A 75 5.81 9.73 -2.69
C LEU A 75 6.98 9.98 -3.64
N PHE A 76 6.90 9.50 -4.87
CA PHE A 76 7.96 9.70 -5.87
C PHE A 76 8.08 11.16 -6.30
N GLU A 77 6.97 11.90 -6.39
CA GLU A 77 6.99 13.34 -6.66
C GLU A 77 7.78 14.11 -5.60
N LYS A 78 7.62 13.73 -4.33
CA LYS A 78 8.31 14.38 -3.19
C LYS A 78 9.76 13.93 -3.05
N HIS A 79 10.03 12.65 -3.31
CA HIS A 79 11.32 12.01 -3.02
C HIS A 79 11.76 11.07 -4.16
N PRO A 80 12.03 11.61 -5.38
CA PRO A 80 12.48 10.78 -6.51
C PRO A 80 13.83 10.11 -6.25
N ASP A 81 14.65 10.70 -5.37
CA ASP A 81 15.97 10.20 -4.96
C ASP A 81 15.91 8.98 -4.02
N TRP A 82 14.72 8.63 -3.52
CA TRP A 82 14.53 7.48 -2.64
C TRP A 82 14.43 6.15 -3.38
N ALA A 83 14.20 6.16 -4.69
CA ALA A 83 14.25 4.96 -5.51
C ALA A 83 15.71 4.55 -5.78
N ILE A 84 15.97 3.25 -5.80
CA ILE A 84 17.29 2.72 -6.11
C ILE A 84 17.66 3.12 -7.55
N HIS A 85 18.79 3.79 -7.70
CA HIS A 85 19.36 4.18 -8.98
C HIS A 85 20.89 4.11 -8.92
N LEU A 86 21.47 3.39 -9.87
CA LEU A 86 22.92 3.26 -10.00
C LEU A 86 23.42 4.12 -11.15
N PRO A 87 24.49 4.91 -10.96
CA PRO A 87 25.13 5.66 -12.05
C PRO A 87 25.52 4.73 -13.19
N ASN A 88 25.33 5.18 -14.44
CA ASN A 88 25.68 4.44 -15.65
C ASN A 88 24.95 3.10 -15.85
N ARG A 89 23.82 2.90 -15.18
CA ARG A 89 22.94 1.74 -15.38
C ARG A 89 21.52 2.20 -15.64
N GLU A 90 20.80 1.42 -16.44
CA GLU A 90 19.37 1.63 -16.64
C GLU A 90 18.61 1.39 -15.34
N THR A 91 17.55 2.20 -15.12
CA THR A 91 16.66 2.01 -13.99
C THR A 91 15.83 0.74 -14.20
N TYR A 92 15.80 -0.13 -13.19
CA TYR A 92 15.02 -1.35 -13.24
C TYR A 92 13.57 -1.09 -12.81
N TYR A 93 12.64 -1.56 -13.63
CA TYR A 93 11.21 -1.51 -13.35
C TYR A 93 10.63 -2.92 -13.29
N TYR A 94 9.72 -3.13 -12.36
CA TYR A 94 8.90 -4.33 -12.30
C TYR A 94 7.43 -3.92 -12.17
N ARG A 95 6.60 -4.35 -13.09
CA ARG A 95 5.19 -3.90 -13.18
C ARG A 95 5.05 -2.38 -13.19
N ASN A 96 5.94 -1.68 -13.90
CA ASN A 96 6.09 -0.21 -13.89
C ASN A 96 6.39 0.40 -12.51
N GLN A 97 6.85 -0.40 -11.56
CA GLN A 97 7.21 0.04 -10.22
C GLN A 97 8.73 0.10 -10.07
N LEU A 98 9.19 0.98 -9.20
CA LEU A 98 10.57 1.11 -8.76
C LEU A 98 10.74 0.54 -7.36
N VAL A 99 11.97 0.24 -6.98
CA VAL A 99 12.31 -0.24 -5.63
C VAL A 99 12.87 0.92 -4.81
N LEU A 100 12.34 1.12 -3.60
CA LEU A 100 12.87 2.10 -2.65
C LEU A 100 14.20 1.64 -2.05
N ASP A 101 15.09 2.58 -1.80
CA ASP A 101 16.34 2.34 -1.08
C ASP A 101 16.09 2.22 0.42
N LEU A 102 15.80 1.03 0.88
CA LEU A 102 15.54 0.73 2.30
C LEU A 102 16.80 0.81 3.17
N SER A 103 17.99 1.00 2.59
CA SER A 103 19.20 1.31 3.35
C SER A 103 19.24 2.77 3.83
N ASN A 104 18.44 3.63 3.23
CA ASN A 104 18.34 5.04 3.61
C ASN A 104 17.45 5.18 4.86
N PRO A 105 17.99 5.73 5.98
CA PRO A 105 17.22 5.90 7.21
C PRO A 105 15.94 6.73 7.04
N LYS A 106 15.94 7.72 6.15
CA LYS A 106 14.75 8.54 5.87
C LYS A 106 13.64 7.72 5.22
N VAL A 107 13.99 6.78 4.36
CA VAL A 107 13.04 5.84 3.75
C VAL A 107 12.48 4.90 4.80
N GLN A 108 13.35 4.36 5.66
CA GLN A 108 12.93 3.51 6.77
C GLN A 108 11.95 4.24 7.69
N ASP A 109 12.25 5.48 8.08
CA ASP A 109 11.39 6.29 8.95
C ASP A 109 10.02 6.55 8.29
N HIS A 110 9.99 6.80 7.00
CA HIS A 110 8.75 7.00 6.27
C HIS A 110 7.89 5.74 6.24
N VAL A 111 8.49 4.59 5.99
CA VAL A 111 7.77 3.31 5.86
C VAL A 111 7.27 2.80 7.21
N PHE A 112 8.05 2.93 8.27
CA PHE A 112 7.76 2.38 9.59
C PHE A 112 7.31 3.42 10.63
N GLY A 113 7.43 4.68 10.30
CA GLY A 113 6.94 5.78 11.14
C GLY A 113 5.47 6.05 10.93
#